data_3182ae9b7d3b965451eb98bf83f5d214
#
_entry.id   3182ae9b7d3b965451eb98bf83f5d214
#
_cell.length_a   1.000
_cell.length_b   1.000
_cell.length_c   1.000
_cell.angle_alpha   90.00
_cell.angle_beta   90.00
_cell.angle_gamma   90.00
#
_symmetry.space_group_name_H-M   'P 1'
#
loop_
_entity.id
_entity.type
_entity.pdbx_description
1 polymer ?
#
loop_
_entity_poly.entity_id
_entity_poly.type
_entity_poly.pdbx_seq_one_letter_code
_entity_poly.pdbx_strand_id
1 'polypeptide(L)'
;MVGKLLAPEIKSLIDARNFNALRELFREWPPADVAEVILDLPDDEQVIIFRVLPAALAADVFEYIGIEEQQNLLRAMAHEQVVGILNEMSPDDRTALLEEMPSAAARQLIKLLTPEERRIATSLLGYPEGSVGRLMTPDFIAVHEDWTVQQVLDYVRTYGHDSETLNLVYVVDERGKLIDDVRMREFLLRPLTTKVSEIRDENFAALKVNDSQEEALNVFRKYDRVALPVVDSNGVLVGIVTSDDMLDVAEEEATEDIQKLGGLEALDEPYTTIPFLRMVKKRATWLIVLFLGEMLTATAMQGYNGEIEKAAILAMFLPLIISSGGNSGSQATTLVIRAMALGELRLRDWWRVVRKELLSGFSLGLILGTIGFFRISLWQYLHIFDYGNYHWLIALTVGAALIGVVLWGTLSGAMLPFLLRRLGLDPATSSAPFVATLVDVTGLVIYFNVALFILRGTLL
;
A
#
# COMPACT_ATOMS: atom_id res chain seq x y z
N MET A 1 23.43 6.07 -10.10
CA MET A 1 24.54 7.06 -10.33
C MET A 1 25.83 6.38 -10.76
N VAL A 2 26.16 5.21 -10.22
CA VAL A 2 27.34 4.40 -10.61
C VAL A 2 27.20 3.89 -12.03
N GLY A 3 26.03 3.46 -12.46
CA GLY A 3 25.73 2.98 -13.81
C GLY A 3 26.10 3.97 -14.90
N LYS A 4 25.74 5.26 -14.73
CA LYS A 4 26.08 6.31 -15.72
C LYS A 4 27.58 6.60 -15.84
N LEU A 5 28.35 6.33 -14.78
CA LEU A 5 29.80 6.46 -14.80
C LEU A 5 30.48 5.29 -15.54
N LEU A 6 29.92 4.10 -15.39
CA LEU A 6 30.48 2.87 -15.96
C LEU A 6 29.91 2.50 -17.35
N ALA A 7 28.77 3.07 -17.74
CA ALA A 7 28.15 2.84 -19.04
C ALA A 7 29.11 2.97 -20.23
N PRO A 8 30.01 4.00 -20.30
CA PRO A 8 30.96 4.09 -21.38
C PRO A 8 31.99 2.95 -21.44
N GLU A 9 32.41 2.44 -20.28
CA GLU A 9 33.39 1.34 -20.19
C GLU A 9 32.71 0.00 -20.56
N ILE A 10 31.53 -0.23 -20.05
CA ILE A 10 30.69 -1.40 -20.37
C ILE A 10 30.41 -1.41 -21.89
N LYS A 11 29.99 -0.28 -22.44
CA LYS A 11 29.78 -0.13 -23.87
C LYS A 11 31.03 -0.44 -24.69
N SER A 12 32.18 0.05 -24.26
CA SER A 12 33.46 -0.26 -24.91
C SER A 12 33.78 -1.75 -24.90
N LEU A 13 33.45 -2.47 -23.82
CA LEU A 13 33.61 -3.93 -23.72
C LEU A 13 32.62 -4.70 -24.63
N ILE A 14 31.39 -4.20 -24.74
CA ILE A 14 30.36 -4.76 -25.65
C ILE A 14 30.81 -4.57 -27.10
N ASP A 15 31.22 -3.37 -27.50
CA ASP A 15 31.67 -3.04 -28.83
C ASP A 15 32.92 -3.86 -29.23
N ALA A 16 33.82 -4.05 -28.27
CA ALA A 16 35.02 -4.90 -28.44
C ALA A 16 34.71 -6.40 -28.42
N ARG A 17 33.46 -6.81 -28.14
CA ARG A 17 33.02 -8.21 -27.93
C ARG A 17 33.84 -8.94 -26.86
N ASN A 18 34.29 -8.21 -25.83
CA ASN A 18 35.07 -8.79 -24.74
C ASN A 18 34.13 -9.29 -23.63
N PHE A 19 33.38 -10.33 -23.95
CA PHE A 19 32.34 -10.88 -23.05
C PHE A 19 32.94 -11.56 -21.81
N ASN A 20 34.19 -12.00 -21.86
CA ASN A 20 34.87 -12.56 -20.69
C ASN A 20 35.16 -11.47 -19.66
N ALA A 21 35.62 -10.29 -20.09
CA ALA A 21 35.86 -9.17 -19.18
C ALA A 21 34.56 -8.65 -18.58
N LEU A 22 33.45 -8.60 -19.33
CA LEU A 22 32.12 -8.27 -18.82
C LEU A 22 31.65 -9.26 -17.76
N ARG A 23 31.84 -10.57 -17.98
CA ARG A 23 31.46 -11.60 -17.01
C ARG A 23 32.25 -11.49 -15.70
N GLU A 24 33.57 -11.27 -15.81
CA GLU A 24 34.42 -11.10 -14.62
C GLU A 24 34.09 -9.78 -13.89
N LEU A 25 33.74 -8.71 -14.61
CA LEU A 25 33.34 -7.42 -14.04
C LEU A 25 32.12 -7.59 -13.12
N PHE A 26 31.07 -8.27 -13.59
CA PHE A 26 29.83 -8.41 -12.83
C PHE A 26 29.82 -9.54 -11.81
N ARG A 27 30.79 -10.45 -11.86
CA ARG A 27 30.83 -11.65 -10.99
C ARG A 27 30.93 -11.33 -9.51
N GLU A 28 31.64 -10.25 -9.15
CA GLU A 28 31.88 -9.85 -7.75
C GLU A 28 30.94 -8.76 -7.26
N TRP A 29 30.00 -8.31 -8.11
CA TRP A 29 29.08 -7.25 -7.76
C TRP A 29 27.80 -7.81 -7.16
N PRO A 30 27.18 -7.06 -6.20
CA PRO A 30 25.85 -7.41 -5.73
C PRO A 30 24.84 -7.38 -6.90
N PRO A 31 23.91 -8.33 -6.99
CA PRO A 31 22.92 -8.39 -8.08
C PRO A 31 22.11 -7.09 -8.24
N ALA A 32 21.74 -6.45 -7.13
CA ALA A 32 21.03 -5.16 -7.13
C ALA A 32 21.83 -4.03 -7.84
N ASP A 33 23.14 -3.96 -7.58
CA ASP A 33 24.00 -2.95 -8.23
C ASP A 33 24.17 -3.25 -9.74
N VAL A 34 24.20 -4.52 -10.11
CA VAL A 34 24.25 -4.96 -11.51
C VAL A 34 22.96 -4.57 -12.23
N ALA A 35 21.80 -4.77 -11.58
CA ALA A 35 20.49 -4.37 -12.11
C ALA A 35 20.42 -2.86 -12.37
N GLU A 36 20.85 -2.02 -11.40
CA GLU A 36 20.88 -0.54 -11.59
C GLU A 36 21.73 -0.15 -12.80
N VAL A 37 22.88 -0.79 -12.98
CA VAL A 37 23.78 -0.50 -14.10
C VAL A 37 23.17 -0.93 -15.43
N ILE A 38 22.53 -2.09 -15.49
CA ILE A 38 21.92 -2.61 -16.71
C ILE A 38 20.76 -1.71 -17.15
N LEU A 39 19.94 -1.26 -16.23
CA LEU A 39 18.80 -0.37 -16.52
C LEU A 39 19.20 1.01 -17.05
N ASP A 40 20.42 1.48 -16.76
CA ASP A 40 20.97 2.70 -17.33
C ASP A 40 21.47 2.53 -18.81
N LEU A 41 21.45 1.31 -19.37
CA LEU A 41 21.93 1.00 -20.74
C LEU A 41 20.74 0.92 -21.71
N PRO A 42 20.99 1.09 -23.04
CA PRO A 42 19.99 0.81 -24.07
C PRO A 42 19.52 -0.66 -24.07
N ASP A 43 18.25 -0.89 -24.45
CA ASP A 43 17.59 -2.21 -24.39
C ASP A 43 18.38 -3.32 -25.10
N ASP A 44 19.00 -3.03 -26.24
CA ASP A 44 19.80 -3.98 -27.00
C ASP A 44 21.10 -4.37 -26.25
N GLU A 45 21.71 -3.44 -25.54
CA GLU A 45 22.89 -3.68 -24.71
C GLU A 45 22.51 -4.46 -23.44
N GLN A 46 21.35 -4.20 -22.83
CA GLN A 46 20.82 -4.96 -21.69
C GLN A 46 20.70 -6.46 -22.02
N VAL A 47 20.05 -6.80 -23.15
CA VAL A 47 19.91 -8.19 -23.60
C VAL A 47 21.27 -8.88 -23.83
N ILE A 48 22.28 -8.14 -24.32
CA ILE A 48 23.64 -8.68 -24.50
C ILE A 48 24.24 -9.06 -23.14
N ILE A 49 24.08 -8.20 -22.13
CA ILE A 49 24.61 -8.46 -20.78
C ILE A 49 23.94 -9.69 -20.19
N PHE A 50 22.60 -9.78 -20.20
CA PHE A 50 21.90 -10.97 -19.73
C PHE A 50 22.33 -12.27 -20.43
N ARG A 51 22.73 -12.18 -21.69
CA ARG A 51 23.30 -13.32 -22.42
C ARG A 51 24.68 -13.73 -21.91
N VAL A 52 25.44 -12.80 -21.37
CA VAL A 52 26.83 -13.02 -20.93
C VAL A 52 26.88 -13.52 -19.49
N LEU A 53 25.90 -13.11 -18.63
CA LEU A 53 25.83 -13.53 -17.25
C LEU A 53 25.58 -15.05 -17.12
N PRO A 54 26.14 -15.71 -16.09
CA PRO A 54 25.70 -17.05 -15.67
C PRO A 54 24.21 -17.06 -15.34
N ALA A 55 23.51 -18.18 -15.58
CA ALA A 55 22.06 -18.26 -15.43
C ALA A 55 21.58 -17.88 -14.02
N ALA A 56 22.23 -18.39 -12.97
CA ALA A 56 21.90 -18.04 -11.58
C ALA A 56 22.05 -16.52 -11.34
N LEU A 57 23.20 -15.92 -11.66
CA LEU A 57 23.40 -14.48 -11.49
C LEU A 57 22.43 -13.65 -12.36
N ALA A 58 22.08 -14.16 -13.55
CA ALA A 58 21.09 -13.50 -14.40
C ALA A 58 19.68 -13.53 -13.78
N ALA A 59 19.30 -14.61 -13.10
CA ALA A 59 18.06 -14.71 -12.34
C ALA A 59 18.07 -13.74 -11.15
N ASP A 60 19.13 -13.81 -10.32
CA ASP A 60 19.27 -12.89 -9.17
C ASP A 60 19.20 -11.40 -9.58
N VAL A 61 19.87 -11.03 -10.68
CA VAL A 61 19.82 -9.65 -11.23
C VAL A 61 18.44 -9.31 -11.77
N PHE A 62 17.77 -10.28 -12.39
CA PHE A 62 16.46 -10.08 -12.99
C PHE A 62 15.36 -9.81 -11.93
N GLU A 63 15.46 -10.41 -10.75
CA GLU A 63 14.56 -10.21 -9.62
C GLU A 63 14.59 -8.74 -9.09
N TYR A 64 15.75 -8.07 -9.16
CA TYR A 64 15.87 -6.63 -8.80
C TYR A 64 15.38 -5.66 -9.88
N ILE A 65 14.88 -6.14 -11.01
CA ILE A 65 14.37 -5.29 -12.09
C ILE A 65 12.85 -5.15 -11.96
N GLY A 66 12.33 -3.94 -12.16
CA GLY A 66 10.89 -3.70 -12.12
C GLY A 66 10.12 -4.54 -13.16
N ILE A 67 8.89 -4.92 -12.83
CA ILE A 67 8.04 -5.84 -13.62
C ILE A 67 7.91 -5.43 -15.09
N GLU A 68 7.83 -4.14 -15.39
CA GLU A 68 7.70 -3.63 -16.76
C GLU A 68 8.97 -3.89 -17.58
N GLU A 69 10.11 -3.58 -17.01
CA GLU A 69 11.41 -3.81 -17.59
C GLU A 69 11.68 -5.31 -17.76
N GLN A 70 11.29 -6.12 -16.77
CA GLN A 70 11.32 -7.59 -16.86
C GLN A 70 10.52 -8.08 -18.07
N GLN A 71 9.30 -7.59 -18.27
CA GLN A 71 8.46 -7.96 -19.40
C GLN A 71 9.08 -7.56 -20.74
N ASN A 72 9.70 -6.38 -20.81
CA ASN A 72 10.38 -5.90 -22.02
C ASN A 72 11.61 -6.75 -22.34
N LEU A 73 12.41 -7.06 -21.34
CA LEU A 73 13.57 -7.95 -21.47
C LEU A 73 13.17 -9.36 -21.93
N LEU A 74 12.14 -9.96 -21.33
CA LEU A 74 11.65 -11.29 -21.73
C LEU A 74 11.18 -11.33 -23.19
N ARG A 75 10.59 -10.23 -23.71
CA ARG A 75 10.20 -10.13 -25.12
C ARG A 75 11.40 -10.03 -26.06
N ALA A 76 12.48 -9.42 -25.61
CA ALA A 76 13.68 -9.16 -26.41
C ALA A 76 14.71 -10.31 -26.34
N MET A 77 14.67 -11.13 -25.28
CA MET A 77 15.59 -12.25 -25.06
C MET A 77 15.30 -13.44 -25.95
N ALA A 78 16.34 -14.23 -26.21
CA ALA A 78 16.19 -15.53 -26.87
C ALA A 78 15.52 -16.56 -25.96
N HIS A 79 14.77 -17.49 -26.54
CA HIS A 79 14.00 -18.50 -25.80
C HIS A 79 14.82 -19.27 -24.75
N GLU A 80 16.05 -19.65 -25.07
CA GLU A 80 16.93 -20.38 -24.15
C GLU A 80 17.31 -19.57 -22.91
N GLN A 81 17.45 -18.24 -23.04
CA GLN A 81 17.75 -17.35 -21.93
C GLN A 81 16.54 -17.20 -21.02
N VAL A 82 15.35 -17.01 -21.60
CA VAL A 82 14.09 -16.95 -20.85
C VAL A 82 13.89 -18.23 -20.02
N VAL A 83 14.14 -19.40 -20.63
CA VAL A 83 14.06 -20.69 -19.91
C VAL A 83 15.05 -20.75 -18.76
N GLY A 84 16.30 -20.31 -18.98
CA GLY A 84 17.34 -20.31 -17.95
C GLY A 84 16.93 -19.43 -16.75
N ILE A 85 16.58 -18.17 -17.00
CA ILE A 85 16.19 -17.23 -15.96
C ILE A 85 14.98 -17.75 -15.16
N LEU A 86 13.89 -18.10 -15.85
CA LEU A 86 12.65 -18.52 -15.20
C LEU A 86 12.77 -19.77 -14.32
N ASN A 87 13.69 -20.67 -14.62
CA ASN A 87 13.89 -21.88 -13.82
C ASN A 87 14.89 -21.69 -12.67
N GLU A 88 15.73 -20.65 -12.71
CA GLU A 88 16.66 -20.29 -11.64
C GLU A 88 16.07 -19.25 -10.66
N MET A 89 15.03 -18.50 -11.07
CA MET A 89 14.34 -17.54 -10.19
C MET A 89 13.76 -18.21 -8.95
N SER A 90 13.73 -17.48 -7.84
CA SER A 90 13.01 -17.86 -6.63
C SER A 90 11.52 -18.12 -6.92
N PRO A 91 10.86 -19.04 -6.20
CA PRO A 91 9.45 -19.39 -6.47
C PRO A 91 8.46 -18.25 -6.28
N ASP A 92 8.65 -17.39 -5.29
CA ASP A 92 7.86 -16.21 -4.97
C ASP A 92 8.00 -15.12 -6.04
N ASP A 93 9.23 -14.70 -6.39
CA ASP A 93 9.49 -13.72 -7.44
C ASP A 93 9.00 -14.19 -8.82
N ARG A 94 9.20 -15.46 -9.12
CA ARG A 94 8.63 -16.06 -10.33
C ARG A 94 7.10 -16.04 -10.33
N THR A 95 6.47 -16.22 -9.17
CA THR A 95 5.01 -16.17 -9.03
C THR A 95 4.53 -14.73 -9.20
N ALA A 96 5.20 -13.73 -8.61
CA ALA A 96 4.92 -12.32 -8.79
C ALA A 96 5.01 -11.91 -10.26
N LEU A 97 6.09 -12.28 -10.96
CA LEU A 97 6.23 -12.04 -12.39
C LEU A 97 5.08 -12.65 -13.23
N LEU A 98 4.71 -13.91 -12.95
CA LEU A 98 3.66 -14.61 -13.70
C LEU A 98 2.26 -14.05 -13.43
N GLU A 99 2.02 -13.51 -12.24
CA GLU A 99 0.77 -12.85 -11.84
C GLU A 99 0.52 -11.57 -12.65
N GLU A 100 1.54 -10.76 -12.83
CA GLU A 100 1.49 -9.50 -13.57
C GLU A 100 1.46 -9.68 -15.11
N MET A 101 1.67 -10.89 -15.57
CA MET A 101 1.63 -11.19 -17.01
C MET A 101 0.22 -11.38 -17.54
N PRO A 102 -0.08 -10.92 -18.77
CA PRO A 102 -1.32 -11.32 -19.44
C PRO A 102 -1.48 -12.84 -19.45
N SER A 103 -2.66 -13.36 -19.11
CA SER A 103 -2.93 -14.80 -18.93
C SER A 103 -2.45 -15.70 -20.07
N ALA A 104 -2.37 -15.18 -21.32
CA ALA A 104 -1.84 -15.92 -22.46
C ALA A 104 -0.32 -16.05 -22.40
N ALA A 105 0.38 -15.00 -21.98
CA ALA A 105 1.83 -14.98 -21.81
C ALA A 105 2.23 -15.86 -20.61
N ALA A 106 1.60 -15.68 -19.45
CA ALA A 106 1.84 -16.50 -18.27
C ALA A 106 1.73 -18.00 -18.59
N ARG A 107 0.67 -18.43 -19.29
CA ARG A 107 0.52 -19.83 -19.72
C ARG A 107 1.62 -20.31 -20.65
N GLN A 108 2.23 -19.44 -21.46
CA GLN A 108 3.36 -19.81 -22.30
C GLN A 108 4.63 -19.95 -21.47
N LEU A 109 4.91 -19.01 -20.57
CA LEU A 109 6.07 -19.05 -19.69
C LEU A 109 6.03 -20.27 -18.76
N ILE A 110 4.88 -20.60 -18.15
CA ILE A 110 4.71 -21.79 -17.31
C ILE A 110 5.06 -23.10 -18.08
N LYS A 111 4.83 -23.16 -19.39
CA LYS A 111 5.21 -24.34 -20.19
C LYS A 111 6.73 -24.50 -20.37
N LEU A 112 7.49 -23.41 -20.20
CA LEU A 112 8.95 -23.40 -20.29
C LEU A 112 9.63 -23.90 -19.02
N LEU A 113 8.90 -23.91 -17.91
CA LEU A 113 9.39 -24.36 -16.61
C LEU A 113 9.62 -25.87 -16.60
N THR A 114 10.60 -26.32 -15.83
CA THR A 114 10.80 -27.74 -15.51
C THR A 114 9.52 -28.32 -14.87
N PRO A 115 9.31 -29.63 -14.88
CA PRO A 115 8.12 -30.22 -14.24
C PRO A 115 7.99 -29.86 -12.77
N GLU A 116 9.10 -29.71 -12.05
CA GLU A 116 9.16 -29.34 -10.64
C GLU A 116 8.74 -27.90 -10.43
N GLU A 117 9.42 -26.94 -11.08
CA GLU A 117 9.12 -25.52 -10.99
C GLU A 117 7.72 -25.16 -11.48
N ARG A 118 7.25 -25.88 -12.50
CA ARG A 118 5.86 -25.73 -12.97
C ARG A 118 4.86 -26.16 -11.92
N ARG A 119 5.12 -27.24 -11.17
CA ARG A 119 4.25 -27.70 -10.09
C ARG A 119 4.20 -26.65 -8.96
N ILE A 120 5.36 -26.12 -8.58
CA ILE A 120 5.47 -25.07 -7.56
C ILE A 120 4.69 -23.82 -8.01
N ALA A 121 5.02 -23.24 -9.16
CA ALA A 121 4.37 -22.04 -9.68
C ALA A 121 2.84 -22.22 -9.83
N THR A 122 2.38 -23.38 -10.30
CA THR A 122 0.93 -23.66 -10.41
C THR A 122 0.28 -23.77 -9.04
N SER A 123 0.98 -24.28 -8.03
CA SER A 123 0.47 -24.37 -6.66
C SER A 123 0.34 -22.98 -6.03
N LEU A 124 1.36 -22.14 -6.15
CA LEU A 124 1.38 -20.77 -5.62
C LEU A 124 0.34 -19.88 -6.30
N LEU A 125 0.26 -19.91 -7.62
CA LEU A 125 -0.78 -19.20 -8.40
C LEU A 125 -2.21 -19.70 -8.11
N GLY A 126 -2.37 -20.84 -7.47
CA GLY A 126 -3.67 -21.39 -7.03
C GLY A 126 -4.24 -20.69 -5.79
N TYR A 127 -3.44 -19.97 -5.03
CA TYR A 127 -3.91 -19.18 -3.88
C TYR A 127 -4.58 -17.87 -4.34
N PRO A 128 -5.42 -17.23 -3.50
CA PRO A 128 -6.04 -15.96 -3.82
C PRO A 128 -4.99 -14.84 -4.05
N GLU A 129 -5.30 -13.90 -4.92
CA GLU A 129 -4.50 -12.69 -5.11
C GLU A 129 -4.39 -11.90 -3.80
N GLY A 130 -3.20 -11.31 -3.51
CA GLY A 130 -2.94 -10.58 -2.29
C GLY A 130 -2.92 -11.44 -1.01
N SER A 131 -2.85 -12.77 -1.13
CA SER A 131 -2.72 -13.68 0.01
C SER A 131 -1.27 -14.09 0.26
N VAL A 132 -0.96 -14.40 1.52
CA VAL A 132 0.33 -14.94 1.95
C VAL A 132 0.76 -16.17 1.13
N GLY A 133 -0.20 -17.00 0.69
CA GLY A 133 0.09 -18.16 -0.14
C GLY A 133 0.71 -17.85 -1.49
N ARG A 134 0.55 -16.62 -1.99
CA ARG A 134 1.21 -16.15 -3.23
C ARG A 134 2.59 -15.56 -3.00
N LEU A 135 2.84 -15.02 -1.82
CA LEU A 135 4.12 -14.40 -1.43
C LEU A 135 5.12 -15.40 -0.86
N MET A 136 4.69 -16.63 -0.54
CA MET A 136 5.57 -17.59 0.12
C MET A 136 6.48 -18.32 -0.87
N THR A 137 7.69 -18.64 -0.40
CA THR A 137 8.55 -19.61 -1.03
C THR A 137 8.49 -20.96 -0.30
N PRO A 138 8.49 -22.11 -1.02
CA PRO A 138 8.59 -23.43 -0.40
C PRO A 138 10.03 -23.82 -0.04
N ASP A 139 11.02 -22.97 -0.29
CA ASP A 139 12.45 -23.24 -0.16
C ASP A 139 12.94 -22.92 1.26
N PHE A 140 12.60 -23.79 2.19
CA PHE A 140 12.94 -23.68 3.61
C PHE A 140 13.56 -24.97 4.18
N ILE A 141 14.25 -24.85 5.31
CA ILE A 141 14.78 -25.99 6.07
C ILE A 141 13.82 -26.40 7.17
N ALA A 142 13.33 -27.65 7.10
CA ALA A 142 12.53 -28.28 8.15
C ALA A 142 13.23 -29.51 8.71
N VAL A 143 13.15 -29.69 10.03
CA VAL A 143 13.80 -30.78 10.76
C VAL A 143 12.83 -31.38 11.78
N HIS A 144 13.12 -32.59 12.27
CA HIS A 144 12.31 -33.28 13.28
C HIS A 144 12.85 -33.05 14.70
N GLU A 145 11.96 -33.05 15.69
CA GLU A 145 12.32 -32.76 17.09
C GLU A 145 13.19 -33.82 17.72
N ASP A 146 13.23 -35.05 17.21
CA ASP A 146 14.06 -36.16 17.68
C ASP A 146 15.50 -36.12 17.16
N TRP A 147 15.81 -35.26 16.16
CA TRP A 147 17.12 -35.12 15.59
C TRP A 147 18.10 -34.48 16.60
N THR A 148 19.37 -34.83 16.43
CA THR A 148 20.46 -34.15 17.11
C THR A 148 20.96 -32.92 16.34
N VAL A 149 21.62 -32.01 17.01
CA VAL A 149 22.29 -30.85 16.38
C VAL A 149 23.21 -31.28 15.24
N GLN A 150 23.95 -32.40 15.42
CA GLN A 150 24.79 -32.93 14.34
C GLN A 150 23.97 -33.26 13.08
N GLN A 151 22.86 -33.95 13.25
CA GLN A 151 22.00 -34.32 12.11
C GLN A 151 21.40 -33.09 11.41
N VAL A 152 21.00 -32.08 12.19
CA VAL A 152 20.53 -30.80 11.64
C VAL A 152 21.61 -30.12 10.82
N LEU A 153 22.82 -29.98 11.34
CA LEU A 153 23.93 -29.33 10.65
C LEU A 153 24.35 -30.09 9.37
N ASP A 154 24.33 -31.41 9.42
CA ASP A 154 24.65 -32.24 8.25
C ASP A 154 23.53 -32.11 7.17
N TYR A 155 22.28 -32.05 7.60
CA TYR A 155 21.14 -31.80 6.70
C TYR A 155 21.23 -30.41 6.05
N VAL A 156 21.48 -29.36 6.83
CA VAL A 156 21.67 -27.99 6.34
C VAL A 156 22.84 -27.90 5.34
N ARG A 157 23.96 -28.58 5.60
CA ARG A 157 25.10 -28.60 4.64
C ARG A 157 24.76 -29.27 3.31
N THR A 158 23.83 -30.20 3.32
CA THR A 158 23.43 -30.94 2.12
C THR A 158 22.36 -30.22 1.31
N TYR A 159 21.37 -29.62 1.97
CA TYR A 159 20.16 -29.08 1.34
C TYR A 159 20.00 -27.57 1.51
N GLY A 160 20.84 -26.92 2.31
CA GLY A 160 20.68 -25.49 2.63
C GLY A 160 21.09 -24.53 1.50
N HIS A 161 21.65 -25.04 0.40
CA HIS A 161 21.99 -24.21 -0.77
C HIS A 161 20.73 -23.74 -1.53
N ASP A 162 19.67 -24.54 -1.47
CA ASP A 162 18.42 -24.28 -2.16
C ASP A 162 17.38 -23.60 -1.22
N SER A 163 17.77 -23.26 0.00
CA SER A 163 16.88 -22.61 0.99
C SER A 163 16.98 -21.10 0.87
N GLU A 164 15.84 -20.43 0.85
CA GLU A 164 15.73 -18.97 0.82
C GLU A 164 16.53 -18.30 1.95
N THR A 165 16.43 -18.84 3.15
CA THR A 165 17.23 -18.37 4.29
C THR A 165 17.64 -19.50 5.21
N LEU A 166 18.84 -19.37 5.80
CA LEU A 166 19.33 -20.24 6.86
C LEU A 166 19.23 -19.60 8.26
N ASN A 167 18.61 -18.42 8.39
CA ASN A 167 18.48 -17.74 9.67
C ASN A 167 17.62 -18.52 10.67
N LEU A 168 16.60 -19.23 10.14
CA LEU A 168 15.65 -20.04 10.90
C LEU A 168 15.61 -21.46 10.34
N VAL A 169 15.44 -22.41 11.26
CA VAL A 169 15.18 -23.82 10.96
C VAL A 169 13.83 -24.16 11.59
N TYR A 170 12.93 -24.72 10.81
CA TYR A 170 11.58 -25.02 11.27
C TYR A 170 11.50 -26.45 11.79
N VAL A 171 10.87 -26.61 12.95
CA VAL A 171 10.69 -27.93 13.57
C VAL A 171 9.29 -28.42 13.26
N VAL A 172 9.21 -29.61 12.68
CA VAL A 172 7.94 -30.23 12.28
C VAL A 172 7.76 -31.63 12.88
N ASP A 173 6.49 -32.05 13.01
CA ASP A 173 6.15 -33.43 13.38
C ASP A 173 6.24 -34.39 12.18
N GLU A 174 5.97 -35.67 12.40
CA GLU A 174 5.96 -36.71 11.35
C GLU A 174 4.93 -36.44 10.21
N ARG A 175 3.98 -35.54 10.43
CA ARG A 175 2.97 -35.14 9.45
C ARG A 175 3.27 -33.82 8.78
N GLY A 176 4.43 -33.23 9.06
CA GLY A 176 4.83 -31.92 8.54
C GLY A 176 4.17 -30.72 9.24
N LYS A 177 3.46 -30.95 10.36
CA LYS A 177 2.85 -29.88 11.11
C LYS A 177 3.94 -29.08 11.86
N LEU A 178 3.88 -27.75 11.77
CA LEU A 178 4.80 -26.86 12.44
C LEU A 178 4.67 -26.98 13.97
N ILE A 179 5.81 -27.17 14.63
CA ILE A 179 5.94 -27.25 16.09
C ILE A 179 6.63 -26.00 16.63
N ASP A 180 7.73 -25.55 15.96
CA ASP A 180 8.53 -24.41 16.41
C ASP A 180 9.38 -23.82 15.27
N ASP A 181 9.91 -22.60 15.48
CA ASP A 181 10.99 -22.00 14.70
C ASP A 181 12.24 -21.80 15.57
N VAL A 182 13.37 -22.32 15.15
CA VAL A 182 14.62 -22.24 15.91
C VAL A 182 15.69 -21.51 15.10
N ARG A 183 16.31 -20.50 15.70
CA ARG A 183 17.39 -19.75 15.03
C ARG A 183 18.61 -20.64 14.79
N MET A 184 19.22 -20.56 13.62
CA MET A 184 20.43 -21.33 13.29
C MET A 184 21.54 -21.16 14.33
N ARG A 185 21.69 -20.00 14.95
CA ARG A 185 22.68 -19.75 15.99
C ARG A 185 22.54 -20.69 17.19
N GLU A 186 21.33 -21.13 17.53
CA GLU A 186 21.10 -22.04 18.64
C GLU A 186 21.76 -23.43 18.36
N PHE A 187 21.67 -23.88 17.10
CA PHE A 187 22.36 -25.11 16.68
C PHE A 187 23.88 -24.97 16.67
N LEU A 188 24.41 -23.80 16.30
CA LEU A 188 25.85 -23.53 16.27
C LEU A 188 26.48 -23.44 17.67
N LEU A 189 25.71 -23.04 18.68
CA LEU A 189 26.20 -22.83 20.06
C LEU A 189 25.97 -24.03 20.99
N ARG A 190 25.21 -25.05 20.57
CA ARG A 190 24.90 -26.23 21.39
C ARG A 190 25.82 -27.39 21.06
N PRO A 191 26.02 -28.33 22.02
CA PRO A 191 26.71 -29.57 21.75
C PRO A 191 26.04 -30.37 20.63
N LEU A 192 26.83 -31.02 19.79
CA LEU A 192 26.35 -31.79 18.62
C LEU A 192 25.40 -32.94 18.99
N THR A 193 25.44 -33.41 20.23
CA THR A 193 24.58 -34.50 20.74
C THR A 193 23.25 -34.01 21.32
N THR A 194 23.05 -32.69 21.47
CA THR A 194 21.82 -32.09 22.00
C THR A 194 20.68 -32.38 21.00
N LYS A 195 19.51 -32.73 21.50
CA LYS A 195 18.32 -32.92 20.65
C LYS A 195 17.62 -31.61 20.36
N VAL A 196 16.96 -31.52 19.21
CA VAL A 196 16.13 -30.38 18.82
C VAL A 196 15.03 -30.14 19.85
N SER A 197 14.41 -31.17 20.38
CA SER A 197 13.40 -31.09 21.44
C SER A 197 13.85 -30.41 22.73
N GLU A 198 15.17 -30.34 22.99
CA GLU A 198 15.76 -29.62 24.15
C GLU A 198 16.03 -28.14 23.85
N ILE A 199 15.99 -27.75 22.58
CA ILE A 199 16.30 -26.39 22.10
C ILE A 199 15.06 -25.57 21.88
N ARG A 200 13.98 -26.19 21.39
CA ARG A 200 12.70 -25.54 21.07
C ARG A 200 12.05 -24.92 22.31
N ASP A 201 11.36 -23.81 22.14
CA ASP A 201 10.67 -23.09 23.22
C ASP A 201 9.15 -22.92 22.99
N GLU A 202 8.64 -23.44 21.86
CA GLU A 202 7.24 -23.36 21.42
C GLU A 202 6.70 -21.93 21.28
N ASN A 203 7.59 -20.96 21.12
CA ASN A 203 7.23 -19.55 21.01
C ASN A 203 7.49 -19.03 19.60
N PHE A 204 6.64 -19.42 18.67
CA PHE A 204 6.72 -19.03 17.27
C PHE A 204 5.48 -18.24 16.81
N ALA A 205 5.65 -17.49 15.75
CA ALA A 205 4.55 -16.87 15.02
C ALA A 205 4.46 -17.50 13.65
N ALA A 206 3.25 -17.83 13.19
CA ALA A 206 3.01 -18.40 11.88
C ALA A 206 1.91 -17.63 11.15
N LEU A 207 2.03 -17.53 9.83
CA LEU A 207 1.03 -17.01 8.92
C LEU A 207 0.21 -18.18 8.34
N LYS A 208 -1.00 -17.90 7.89
CA LYS A 208 -1.81 -18.86 7.14
C LYS A 208 -1.80 -18.51 5.66
N VAL A 209 -1.88 -19.50 4.81
CA VAL A 209 -1.90 -19.32 3.34
C VAL A 209 -2.97 -18.35 2.84
N ASN A 210 -4.09 -18.20 3.57
CA ASN A 210 -5.20 -17.31 3.21
C ASN A 210 -5.21 -15.97 3.97
N ASP A 211 -4.23 -15.70 4.82
CA ASP A 211 -4.09 -14.40 5.45
C ASP A 211 -3.75 -13.37 4.35
N SER A 212 -4.20 -12.11 4.51
CA SER A 212 -3.85 -11.06 3.56
C SER A 212 -2.40 -10.61 3.75
N GLN A 213 -1.82 -10.04 2.71
CA GLN A 213 -0.48 -9.44 2.77
C GLN A 213 -0.40 -8.31 3.81
N GLU A 214 -1.47 -7.52 4.00
CA GLU A 214 -1.54 -6.50 5.05
C GLU A 214 -1.50 -7.11 6.46
N GLU A 215 -2.19 -8.25 6.68
CA GLU A 215 -2.13 -8.99 7.95
C GLU A 215 -0.73 -9.53 8.20
N ALA A 216 -0.08 -10.09 7.18
CA ALA A 216 1.31 -10.56 7.26
C ALA A 216 2.27 -9.43 7.66
N LEU A 217 2.17 -8.27 7.01
CA LEU A 217 2.97 -7.09 7.33
C LEU A 217 2.81 -6.67 8.81
N ASN A 218 1.59 -6.73 9.36
CA ASN A 218 1.34 -6.44 10.76
C ASN A 218 1.98 -7.47 11.70
N VAL A 219 2.04 -8.75 11.31
CA VAL A 219 2.72 -9.80 12.08
C VAL A 219 4.23 -9.59 12.06
N PHE A 220 4.83 -9.30 10.89
CA PHE A 220 6.25 -8.98 10.77
C PHE A 220 6.66 -7.80 11.65
N ARG A 221 5.93 -6.69 11.60
CA ARG A 221 6.16 -5.51 12.45
C ARG A 221 6.05 -5.81 13.95
N LYS A 222 5.18 -6.74 14.33
CA LYS A 222 4.96 -7.09 15.74
C LYS A 222 6.06 -7.98 16.32
N TYR A 223 6.56 -8.93 15.53
CA TYR A 223 7.49 -9.95 16.02
C TYR A 223 8.95 -9.71 15.61
N ASP A 224 9.20 -8.73 14.74
CA ASP A 224 10.54 -8.32 14.28
C ASP A 224 11.35 -9.54 13.76
N ARG A 225 10.72 -10.35 12.89
CA ARG A 225 11.30 -11.57 12.33
C ARG A 225 11.87 -11.30 10.94
N VAL A 226 12.91 -12.05 10.57
CA VAL A 226 13.52 -12.05 9.23
C VAL A 226 12.69 -12.89 8.26
N ALA A 227 12.11 -13.97 8.75
CA ALA A 227 11.19 -14.83 8.01
C ALA A 227 10.10 -15.36 8.94
N LEU A 228 8.92 -15.63 8.39
CA LEU A 228 7.80 -16.25 9.11
C LEU A 228 7.33 -17.51 8.36
N PRO A 229 7.07 -18.60 9.10
CA PRO A 229 6.53 -19.81 8.52
C PRO A 229 5.06 -19.62 8.11
N VAL A 230 4.70 -20.24 6.98
CA VAL A 230 3.35 -20.25 6.45
C VAL A 230 2.77 -21.66 6.58
N VAL A 231 1.57 -21.74 7.16
CA VAL A 231 0.89 -23.01 7.39
C VAL A 231 -0.45 -23.08 6.66
N ASP A 232 -0.82 -24.28 6.28
CA ASP A 232 -2.15 -24.58 5.76
C ASP A 232 -3.24 -24.60 6.86
N SER A 233 -4.48 -24.90 6.49
CA SER A 233 -5.61 -25.01 7.43
C SER A 233 -5.44 -26.13 8.49
N ASN A 234 -4.55 -27.11 8.28
CA ASN A 234 -4.25 -28.20 9.19
C ASN A 234 -3.04 -27.90 10.09
N GLY A 235 -2.35 -26.78 9.85
CA GLY A 235 -1.12 -26.38 10.53
C GLY A 235 0.14 -27.04 9.95
N VAL A 236 0.05 -27.62 8.75
CA VAL A 236 1.21 -28.14 8.01
C VAL A 236 2.01 -26.99 7.45
N LEU A 237 3.32 -27.01 7.63
CA LEU A 237 4.24 -26.03 7.07
C LEU A 237 4.30 -26.21 5.54
N VAL A 238 3.99 -25.16 4.79
CA VAL A 238 3.93 -25.20 3.32
C VAL A 238 4.86 -24.20 2.64
N GLY A 239 5.38 -23.23 3.38
CA GLY A 239 6.30 -22.22 2.87
C GLY A 239 6.77 -21.29 3.96
N ILE A 240 7.54 -20.30 3.56
CA ILE A 240 7.97 -19.17 4.38
C ILE A 240 7.77 -17.88 3.58
N VAL A 241 7.64 -16.76 4.29
CA VAL A 241 7.70 -15.41 3.72
C VAL A 241 8.85 -14.69 4.39
N THR A 242 9.62 -13.92 3.66
CA THR A 242 10.80 -13.22 4.16
C THR A 242 10.53 -11.72 4.38
N SER A 243 11.45 -11.03 5.01
CA SER A 243 11.26 -9.61 5.36
C SER A 243 11.46 -8.66 4.19
N ASP A 244 12.20 -9.04 3.17
CA ASP A 244 12.39 -8.31 1.92
C ASP A 244 11.09 -8.26 1.11
N ASP A 245 10.43 -9.40 0.88
CA ASP A 245 9.07 -9.43 0.29
C ASP A 245 8.10 -8.52 1.04
N MET A 246 8.20 -8.50 2.37
CA MET A 246 7.36 -7.63 3.19
C MET A 246 7.68 -6.16 3.06
N LEU A 247 8.90 -5.78 2.64
CA LEU A 247 9.22 -4.38 2.32
C LEU A 247 8.51 -3.96 1.03
N ASP A 248 8.49 -4.81 0.02
CA ASP A 248 7.81 -4.54 -1.24
C ASP A 248 6.29 -4.45 -1.03
N VAL A 249 5.71 -5.38 -0.29
CA VAL A 249 4.30 -5.30 0.14
C VAL A 249 4.01 -4.00 0.91
N ALA A 250 4.92 -3.56 1.78
CA ALA A 250 4.72 -2.32 2.53
C ALA A 250 4.72 -1.07 1.64
N GLU A 251 5.50 -1.06 0.56
CA GLU A 251 5.52 0.01 -0.43
C GLU A 251 4.26 0.00 -1.30
N GLU A 252 3.82 -1.18 -1.73
CA GLU A 252 2.58 -1.37 -2.48
C GLU A 252 1.36 -0.91 -1.68
N GLU A 253 1.18 -1.39 -0.46
CA GLU A 253 0.08 -1.01 0.44
C GLU A 253 0.09 0.49 0.74
N ALA A 254 1.28 1.08 1.01
CA ALA A 254 1.39 2.51 1.24
C ALA A 254 1.01 3.33 -0.01
N THR A 255 1.37 2.86 -1.19
CA THR A 255 1.03 3.49 -2.49
C THR A 255 -0.48 3.39 -2.75
N GLU A 256 -1.06 2.22 -2.52
CA GLU A 256 -2.49 1.98 -2.64
C GLU A 256 -3.29 2.89 -1.70
N ASP A 257 -2.89 2.97 -0.43
CA ASP A 257 -3.51 3.83 0.58
C ASP A 257 -3.46 5.31 0.17
N ILE A 258 -2.32 5.80 -0.33
CA ILE A 258 -2.17 7.18 -0.83
C ILE A 258 -3.12 7.44 -2.00
N GLN A 259 -3.24 6.52 -2.93
CA GLN A 259 -4.11 6.65 -4.09
C GLN A 259 -5.60 6.62 -3.70
N LYS A 260 -5.99 5.71 -2.81
CA LYS A 260 -7.35 5.64 -2.26
C LYS A 260 -7.72 6.91 -1.49
N LEU A 261 -6.81 7.45 -0.68
CA LEU A 261 -6.99 8.74 0.00
C LEU A 261 -7.20 9.90 -0.98
N GLY A 262 -6.59 9.85 -2.15
CA GLY A 262 -6.80 10.77 -3.26
C GLY A 262 -8.14 10.60 -3.99
N GLY A 263 -8.92 9.58 -3.65
CA GLY A 263 -10.18 9.25 -4.33
C GLY A 263 -9.94 8.63 -5.71
N LEU A 264 -8.95 7.75 -5.79
CA LEU A 264 -8.63 6.96 -6.98
C LEU A 264 -8.80 5.48 -6.67
N GLU A 265 -9.12 4.69 -7.67
CA GLU A 265 -8.86 3.26 -7.66
C GLU A 265 -7.36 3.04 -7.86
N ALA A 266 -6.75 2.13 -7.08
CA ALA A 266 -5.31 1.89 -7.13
C ALA A 266 -4.83 1.60 -8.57
N LEU A 267 -3.67 2.17 -8.91
CA LEU A 267 -3.02 1.93 -10.18
C LEU A 267 -2.09 0.73 -10.01
N ASP A 268 -2.25 -0.28 -10.83
CA ASP A 268 -1.41 -1.49 -10.84
C ASP A 268 -0.14 -1.30 -11.70
N GLU A 269 0.02 -0.16 -12.34
CA GLU A 269 1.13 0.15 -13.23
C GLU A 269 1.68 1.55 -12.93
N PRO A 270 2.98 1.81 -13.18
CA PRO A 270 3.56 3.14 -13.00
C PRO A 270 2.83 4.21 -13.82
N TYR A 271 2.72 5.41 -13.28
CA TYR A 271 1.98 6.52 -13.89
C TYR A 271 2.41 6.84 -15.34
N THR A 272 3.70 6.62 -15.65
CA THR A 272 4.27 6.93 -16.97
C THR A 272 3.89 5.94 -18.05
N THR A 273 3.51 4.73 -17.71
CA THR A 273 3.36 3.58 -18.61
C THR A 273 1.93 3.11 -18.73
N ILE A 274 1.09 3.39 -17.71
CA ILE A 274 -0.32 3.00 -17.72
C ILE A 274 -1.05 3.52 -19.00
N PRO A 275 -1.74 2.66 -19.76
CA PRO A 275 -2.49 3.06 -20.95
C PRO A 275 -3.54 4.11 -20.61
N PHE A 276 -3.62 5.17 -21.43
CA PHE A 276 -4.53 6.31 -21.23
C PHE A 276 -5.98 5.89 -20.89
N LEU A 277 -6.54 4.94 -21.65
CA LEU A 277 -7.91 4.49 -21.42
C LEU A 277 -8.11 3.79 -20.07
N ARG A 278 -7.09 3.03 -19.60
CA ARG A 278 -7.13 2.36 -18.30
C ARG A 278 -7.06 3.38 -17.17
N MET A 279 -6.14 4.34 -17.26
CA MET A 279 -6.04 5.45 -16.31
C MET A 279 -7.35 6.25 -16.23
N VAL A 280 -7.97 6.58 -17.38
CA VAL A 280 -9.26 7.28 -17.40
C VAL A 280 -10.34 6.43 -16.72
N LYS A 281 -10.41 5.13 -16.98
CA LYS A 281 -11.39 4.24 -16.34
C LYS A 281 -11.24 4.22 -14.82
N LYS A 282 -10.02 4.01 -14.30
CA LYS A 282 -9.76 3.97 -12.85
C LYS A 282 -10.10 5.27 -12.13
N ARG A 283 -9.90 6.41 -12.79
CA ARG A 283 -10.28 7.74 -12.26
C ARG A 283 -11.78 8.03 -12.40
N ALA A 284 -12.39 7.65 -13.53
CA ALA A 284 -13.77 7.99 -13.85
C ALA A 284 -14.77 7.33 -12.90
N THR A 285 -14.54 6.08 -12.49
CA THR A 285 -15.43 5.36 -11.59
C THR A 285 -15.70 6.17 -10.32
N TRP A 286 -14.63 6.62 -9.65
CA TRP A 286 -14.74 7.39 -8.42
C TRP A 286 -15.27 8.81 -8.64
N LEU A 287 -14.82 9.48 -9.70
CA LEU A 287 -15.31 10.82 -10.06
C LEU A 287 -16.81 10.83 -10.35
N ILE A 288 -17.36 9.79 -10.96
CA ILE A 288 -18.81 9.66 -11.20
C ILE A 288 -19.55 9.56 -9.86
N VAL A 289 -19.08 8.76 -8.92
CA VAL A 289 -19.69 8.63 -7.59
C VAL A 289 -19.69 9.97 -6.86
N LEU A 290 -18.56 10.68 -6.87
CA LEU A 290 -18.45 12.01 -6.26
C LEU A 290 -19.35 13.02 -6.94
N PHE A 291 -19.42 13.02 -8.26
CA PHE A 291 -20.29 13.92 -9.04
C PHE A 291 -21.77 13.69 -8.75
N LEU A 292 -22.20 12.44 -8.63
CA LEU A 292 -23.58 12.12 -8.24
C LEU A 292 -23.88 12.60 -6.81
N GLY A 293 -22.90 12.51 -5.90
CA GLY A 293 -22.98 13.09 -4.56
C GLY A 293 -23.12 14.61 -4.61
N GLU A 294 -22.34 15.30 -5.47
CA GLU A 294 -22.39 16.74 -5.62
C GLU A 294 -23.74 17.23 -6.21
N MET A 295 -24.42 16.44 -7.02
CA MET A 295 -25.77 16.75 -7.48
C MET A 295 -26.78 16.86 -6.33
N LEU A 296 -26.54 16.20 -5.18
CA LEU A 296 -27.38 16.35 -3.99
C LEU A 296 -27.21 17.74 -3.37
N THR A 297 -26.03 18.35 -3.46
CA THR A 297 -25.79 19.74 -3.03
C THR A 297 -26.65 20.71 -3.84
N ALA A 298 -26.73 20.56 -5.15
CA ALA A 298 -27.61 21.36 -5.99
C ALA A 298 -29.10 21.19 -5.61
N THR A 299 -29.51 19.96 -5.29
CA THR A 299 -30.87 19.67 -4.83
C THR A 299 -31.16 20.31 -3.48
N ALA A 300 -30.19 20.24 -2.54
CA ALA A 300 -30.31 20.90 -1.24
C ALA A 300 -30.39 22.43 -1.38
N MET A 301 -29.62 23.05 -2.28
CA MET A 301 -29.70 24.47 -2.61
C MET A 301 -31.10 24.88 -3.11
N GLN A 302 -31.72 24.06 -3.97
CA GLN A 302 -33.10 24.33 -4.44
C GLN A 302 -34.09 24.42 -3.29
N GLY A 303 -33.89 23.61 -2.23
CA GLY A 303 -34.71 23.66 -1.02
C GLY A 303 -34.67 25.01 -0.27
N TYR A 304 -33.56 25.74 -0.42
CA TYR A 304 -33.35 27.06 0.22
C TYR A 304 -33.45 28.25 -0.75
N ASN A 305 -34.05 28.06 -1.94
CA ASN A 305 -34.10 29.09 -2.96
C ASN A 305 -34.81 30.37 -2.47
N GLY A 306 -35.87 30.21 -1.69
CA GLY A 306 -36.60 31.35 -1.12
C GLY A 306 -35.77 32.20 -0.14
N GLU A 307 -34.90 31.59 0.63
CA GLU A 307 -33.98 32.26 1.56
C GLU A 307 -32.86 32.96 0.78
N ILE A 308 -32.35 32.30 -0.26
CA ILE A 308 -31.34 32.88 -1.18
C ILE A 308 -31.88 34.11 -1.90
N GLU A 309 -33.10 34.07 -2.39
CA GLU A 309 -33.74 35.22 -3.05
C GLU A 309 -33.91 36.41 -2.10
N LYS A 310 -34.29 36.17 -0.83
CA LYS A 310 -34.47 37.23 0.16
C LYS A 310 -33.14 37.81 0.63
N ALA A 311 -32.13 36.99 0.77
CA ALA A 311 -30.82 37.37 1.30
C ALA A 311 -29.68 36.86 0.41
N ALA A 312 -29.61 37.33 -0.83
CA ALA A 312 -28.60 36.92 -1.82
C ALA A 312 -27.16 37.06 -1.31
N ILE A 313 -26.93 37.94 -0.35
CA ILE A 313 -25.63 38.14 0.29
C ILE A 313 -25.13 36.88 1.02
N LEU A 314 -26.02 36.01 1.48
CA LEU A 314 -25.66 34.75 2.12
C LEU A 314 -25.00 33.79 1.14
N ALA A 315 -25.43 33.80 -0.14
CA ALA A 315 -24.84 32.93 -1.16
C ALA A 315 -23.35 33.21 -1.40
N MET A 316 -22.87 34.44 -1.14
CA MET A 316 -21.47 34.82 -1.29
C MET A 316 -20.53 34.06 -0.33
N PHE A 317 -21.06 33.59 0.80
CA PHE A 317 -20.27 32.88 1.82
C PHE A 317 -20.35 31.37 1.71
N LEU A 318 -21.19 30.81 0.83
CA LEU A 318 -21.30 29.37 0.62
C LEU A 318 -19.95 28.71 0.31
N PRO A 319 -19.17 29.19 -0.68
CA PRO A 319 -17.89 28.57 -0.98
C PRO A 319 -16.93 28.59 0.23
N LEU A 320 -16.91 29.68 0.99
CA LEU A 320 -16.06 29.81 2.17
C LEU A 320 -16.42 28.80 3.26
N ILE A 321 -17.71 28.67 3.56
CA ILE A 321 -18.21 27.84 4.67
C ILE A 321 -18.09 26.36 4.33
N ILE A 322 -18.54 25.98 3.14
CA ILE A 322 -18.53 24.61 2.66
C ILE A 322 -17.09 24.11 2.54
N SER A 323 -16.20 24.85 1.85
CA SER A 323 -14.79 24.49 1.70
C SER A 323 -14.07 24.37 3.06
N SER A 324 -14.39 25.23 4.03
CA SER A 324 -13.77 25.14 5.37
C SER A 324 -14.14 23.85 6.08
N GLY A 325 -15.39 23.41 5.98
CA GLY A 325 -15.84 22.13 6.51
C GLY A 325 -15.24 20.92 5.82
N GLY A 326 -15.22 20.93 4.49
CA GLY A 326 -14.62 19.88 3.68
C GLY A 326 -13.12 19.70 3.94
N ASN A 327 -12.37 20.80 4.00
CA ASN A 327 -10.94 20.79 4.32
C ASN A 327 -10.68 20.23 5.73
N SER A 328 -11.47 20.64 6.72
CA SER A 328 -11.34 20.17 8.10
C SER A 328 -11.68 18.68 8.23
N GLY A 329 -12.73 18.25 7.53
CA GLY A 329 -13.12 16.84 7.45
C GLY A 329 -12.04 15.97 6.81
N SER A 330 -11.50 16.41 5.67
CA SER A 330 -10.40 15.72 4.97
C SER A 330 -9.16 15.57 5.84
N GLN A 331 -8.78 16.62 6.61
CA GLN A 331 -7.67 16.54 7.56
C GLN A 331 -7.93 15.50 8.65
N ALA A 332 -9.13 15.48 9.24
CA ALA A 332 -9.49 14.52 10.27
C ALA A 332 -9.48 13.08 9.73
N THR A 333 -10.03 12.87 8.55
CA THR A 333 -10.05 11.56 7.87
C THR A 333 -8.65 11.04 7.64
N THR A 334 -7.76 11.84 7.05
CA THR A 334 -6.36 11.45 6.78
C THR A 334 -5.62 11.06 8.05
N LEU A 335 -5.79 11.83 9.14
CA LEU A 335 -5.17 11.51 10.43
C LEU A 335 -5.69 10.19 11.02
N VAL A 336 -6.99 9.93 10.92
CA VAL A 336 -7.62 8.73 11.48
C VAL A 336 -7.25 7.49 10.64
N ILE A 337 -7.29 7.57 9.30
CA ILE A 337 -6.90 6.46 8.42
C ILE A 337 -5.45 6.07 8.70
N ARG A 338 -4.53 7.05 8.71
CA ARG A 338 -3.12 6.78 9.02
C ARG A 338 -2.95 6.11 10.39
N ALA A 339 -3.63 6.61 11.43
CA ALA A 339 -3.54 6.03 12.76
C ALA A 339 -4.13 4.61 12.84
N MET A 340 -5.12 4.30 11.99
CA MET A 340 -5.66 2.95 11.85
C MET A 340 -4.70 2.01 11.10
N ALA A 341 -4.09 2.46 10.02
CA ALA A 341 -3.10 1.71 9.25
C ALA A 341 -1.84 1.36 10.08
N LEU A 342 -1.42 2.29 10.97
CA LEU A 342 -0.31 2.06 11.90
C LEU A 342 -0.71 1.26 13.17
N GLY A 343 -1.98 0.85 13.30
CA GLY A 343 -2.47 0.12 14.46
C GLY A 343 -2.56 0.93 15.76
N GLU A 344 -2.38 2.28 15.69
CA GLU A 344 -2.52 3.20 16.84
C GLU A 344 -3.97 3.32 17.30
N LEU A 345 -4.92 3.21 16.35
CA LEU A 345 -6.36 3.26 16.62
C LEU A 345 -7.04 1.93 16.28
N ARG A 346 -7.86 1.47 17.22
CA ARG A 346 -8.71 0.29 17.06
C ARG A 346 -10.18 0.68 17.12
N LEU A 347 -11.08 -0.16 16.63
CA LEU A 347 -12.53 0.10 16.65
C LEU A 347 -13.08 0.49 18.04
N ARG A 348 -12.50 -0.04 19.12
CA ARG A 348 -12.89 0.30 20.51
C ARG A 348 -12.56 1.74 20.91
N ASP A 349 -11.65 2.42 20.21
CA ASP A 349 -11.17 3.76 20.54
C ASP A 349 -12.05 4.88 19.98
N TRP A 350 -13.13 4.55 19.25
CA TRP A 350 -14.02 5.48 18.56
C TRP A 350 -14.48 6.65 19.45
N TRP A 351 -14.83 6.37 20.71
CA TRP A 351 -15.31 7.42 21.63
C TRP A 351 -14.20 8.39 22.06
N ARG A 352 -12.96 7.90 22.17
CA ARG A 352 -11.79 8.76 22.43
C ARG A 352 -11.55 9.71 21.26
N VAL A 353 -11.69 9.22 20.04
CA VAL A 353 -11.57 10.03 18.82
C VAL A 353 -12.71 11.04 18.74
N VAL A 354 -13.96 10.64 18.97
CA VAL A 354 -15.11 11.57 19.01
C VAL A 354 -14.85 12.74 19.96
N ARG A 355 -14.41 12.49 21.20
CA ARG A 355 -14.13 13.56 22.17
C ARG A 355 -13.00 14.48 21.71
N LYS A 356 -11.97 13.92 21.10
CA LYS A 356 -10.83 14.69 20.58
C LYS A 356 -11.26 15.57 19.41
N GLU A 357 -12.03 15.01 18.48
CA GLU A 357 -12.50 15.75 17.30
C GLU A 357 -13.58 16.79 17.63
N LEU A 358 -14.42 16.57 18.64
CA LEU A 358 -15.33 17.61 19.13
C LEU A 358 -14.58 18.84 19.67
N LEU A 359 -13.52 18.62 20.44
CA LEU A 359 -12.69 19.72 20.97
C LEU A 359 -11.90 20.40 19.85
N SER A 360 -11.29 19.61 18.98
CA SER A 360 -10.50 20.09 17.84
C SER A 360 -11.37 20.87 16.87
N GLY A 361 -12.48 20.29 16.42
CA GLY A 361 -13.42 20.90 15.49
C GLY A 361 -14.06 22.17 16.04
N PHE A 362 -14.44 22.19 17.32
CA PHE A 362 -14.93 23.41 17.97
C PHE A 362 -13.86 24.50 18.01
N SER A 363 -12.63 24.17 18.38
CA SER A 363 -11.53 25.14 18.46
C SER A 363 -11.18 25.70 17.08
N LEU A 364 -11.05 24.83 16.05
CA LEU A 364 -10.79 25.24 14.68
C LEU A 364 -11.95 26.09 14.12
N GLY A 365 -13.19 25.66 14.37
CA GLY A 365 -14.38 26.38 13.97
C GLY A 365 -14.47 27.76 14.62
N LEU A 366 -14.10 27.87 15.90
CA LEU A 366 -14.05 29.17 16.61
C LEU A 366 -12.99 30.10 16.01
N ILE A 367 -11.82 29.59 15.70
CA ILE A 367 -10.75 30.37 15.03
C ILE A 367 -11.25 30.88 13.68
N LEU A 368 -11.75 29.99 12.81
CA LEU A 368 -12.22 30.39 11.50
C LEU A 368 -13.46 31.27 11.56
N GLY A 369 -14.40 30.98 12.48
CA GLY A 369 -15.59 31.78 12.72
C GLY A 369 -15.25 33.19 13.17
N THR A 370 -14.25 33.32 14.05
CA THR A 370 -13.75 34.64 14.52
C THR A 370 -13.12 35.43 13.36
N ILE A 371 -12.29 34.77 12.55
CA ILE A 371 -11.69 35.41 11.36
C ILE A 371 -12.79 35.86 10.38
N GLY A 372 -13.79 35.02 10.11
CA GLY A 372 -14.91 35.33 9.24
C GLY A 372 -15.73 36.53 9.75
N PHE A 373 -16.03 36.52 11.06
CA PHE A 373 -16.74 37.62 11.72
C PHE A 373 -15.98 38.96 11.58
N PHE A 374 -14.69 38.96 11.94
CA PHE A 374 -13.88 40.18 11.86
C PHE A 374 -13.69 40.66 10.42
N ARG A 375 -13.54 39.74 9.46
CA ARG A 375 -13.44 40.12 8.05
C ARG A 375 -14.67 40.89 7.55
N ILE A 376 -15.86 40.38 7.85
CA ILE A 376 -17.11 41.05 7.43
C ILE A 376 -17.25 42.40 8.12
N SER A 377 -17.01 42.47 9.42
CA SER A 377 -17.10 43.71 10.21
C SER A 377 -16.07 44.77 9.77
N LEU A 378 -14.83 44.34 9.47
CA LEU A 378 -13.77 45.22 9.00
C LEU A 378 -14.05 45.79 7.62
N TRP A 379 -14.53 44.96 6.69
CA TRP A 379 -14.82 45.37 5.33
C TRP A 379 -15.99 46.35 5.28
N GLN A 380 -16.99 46.16 6.11
CA GLN A 380 -18.06 47.12 6.29
C GLN A 380 -17.51 48.45 6.87
N TYR A 381 -16.67 48.39 7.89
CA TYR A 381 -16.08 49.58 8.51
C TYR A 381 -15.18 50.37 7.54
N LEU A 382 -14.41 49.70 6.74
CA LEU A 382 -13.51 50.30 5.72
C LEU A 382 -14.27 50.67 4.42
N HIS A 383 -15.57 50.48 4.34
CA HIS A 383 -16.39 50.72 3.15
C HIS A 383 -15.89 49.98 1.89
N ILE A 384 -15.21 48.85 2.05
CA ILE A 384 -14.76 48.01 0.93
C ILE A 384 -15.95 47.30 0.28
N PHE A 385 -16.90 46.85 1.10
CA PHE A 385 -18.12 46.22 0.67
C PHE A 385 -19.25 46.56 1.65
N ASP A 386 -20.42 46.93 1.12
CA ASP A 386 -21.59 47.24 1.94
C ASP A 386 -22.48 46.00 2.12
N TYR A 387 -22.47 45.48 3.36
CA TYR A 387 -23.31 44.35 3.77
C TYR A 387 -24.71 44.80 4.28
N GLY A 388 -25.02 46.10 4.18
CA GLY A 388 -26.29 46.68 4.63
C GLY A 388 -26.41 46.85 6.14
N ASN A 389 -27.62 47.24 6.58
CA ASN A 389 -27.87 47.61 7.97
C ASN A 389 -27.70 46.45 8.96
N TYR A 390 -27.80 45.19 8.50
CA TYR A 390 -27.71 43.99 9.35
C TYR A 390 -26.33 43.28 9.23
N HIS A 391 -25.28 44.01 8.83
CA HIS A 391 -23.94 43.43 8.59
C HIS A 391 -23.39 42.63 9.79
N TRP A 392 -23.65 43.07 11.02
CA TRP A 392 -23.19 42.36 12.20
C TRP A 392 -23.93 41.03 12.45
N LEU A 393 -25.24 40.95 12.08
CA LEU A 393 -25.99 39.68 12.10
C LEU A 393 -25.50 38.74 11.02
N ILE A 394 -25.14 39.23 9.83
CA ILE A 394 -24.52 38.45 8.78
C ILE A 394 -23.15 37.92 9.26
N ALA A 395 -22.33 38.78 9.87
CA ALA A 395 -21.04 38.38 10.43
C ALA A 395 -21.18 37.27 11.51
N LEU A 396 -22.17 37.43 12.38
CA LEU A 396 -22.50 36.43 13.41
C LEU A 396 -22.98 35.12 12.79
N THR A 397 -23.83 35.18 11.78
CA THR A 397 -24.33 34.00 11.02
C THR A 397 -23.19 33.24 10.38
N VAL A 398 -22.30 33.91 9.65
CA VAL A 398 -21.15 33.29 9.02
C VAL A 398 -20.20 32.70 10.08
N GLY A 399 -19.92 33.41 11.15
CA GLY A 399 -19.08 32.93 12.26
C GLY A 399 -19.64 31.67 12.92
N ALA A 400 -20.93 31.71 13.31
CA ALA A 400 -21.61 30.57 13.93
C ALA A 400 -21.72 29.36 12.98
N ALA A 401 -22.00 29.61 11.69
CA ALA A 401 -22.07 28.56 10.67
C ALA A 401 -20.70 27.91 10.45
N LEU A 402 -19.60 28.67 10.43
CA LEU A 402 -18.25 28.12 10.35
C LEU A 402 -17.95 27.20 11.52
N ILE A 403 -18.33 27.59 12.75
CA ILE A 403 -18.17 26.70 13.92
C ILE A 403 -18.93 25.40 13.72
N GLY A 404 -20.20 25.47 13.32
CA GLY A 404 -21.04 24.28 13.11
C GLY A 404 -20.55 23.37 12.00
N VAL A 405 -20.19 23.95 10.84
CA VAL A 405 -19.78 23.18 9.67
C VAL A 405 -18.39 22.56 9.84
N VAL A 406 -17.44 23.28 10.44
CA VAL A 406 -16.11 22.74 10.73
C VAL A 406 -16.19 21.64 11.79
N LEU A 407 -16.97 21.82 12.84
CA LEU A 407 -17.19 20.79 13.87
C LEU A 407 -17.81 19.53 13.26
N TRP A 408 -18.82 19.70 12.41
CA TRP A 408 -19.44 18.58 11.69
C TRP A 408 -18.47 17.90 10.73
N GLY A 409 -17.69 18.68 9.98
CA GLY A 409 -16.69 18.18 9.04
C GLY A 409 -15.64 17.31 9.74
N THR A 410 -15.03 17.79 10.83
CA THR A 410 -14.05 17.01 11.60
C THR A 410 -14.65 15.73 12.14
N LEU A 411 -15.86 15.82 12.73
CA LEU A 411 -16.51 14.68 13.33
C LEU A 411 -16.88 13.61 12.29
N SER A 412 -17.52 14.00 11.18
CA SER A 412 -17.91 13.08 10.11
C SER A 412 -16.69 12.48 9.43
N GLY A 413 -15.68 13.30 9.13
CA GLY A 413 -14.42 12.84 8.55
C GLY A 413 -13.69 11.81 9.42
N ALA A 414 -13.63 12.05 10.73
CA ALA A 414 -12.98 11.11 11.65
C ALA A 414 -13.79 9.83 11.87
N MET A 415 -15.13 9.89 11.84
CA MET A 415 -15.97 8.72 12.13
C MET A 415 -16.24 7.82 10.94
N LEU A 416 -16.13 8.34 9.73
CA LEU A 416 -16.36 7.57 8.50
C LEU A 416 -15.42 6.37 8.37
N PRO A 417 -14.10 6.47 8.60
CA PRO A 417 -13.19 5.31 8.60
C PRO A 417 -13.59 4.23 9.61
N PHE A 418 -14.03 4.61 10.80
CA PHE A 418 -14.53 3.66 11.80
C PHE A 418 -15.78 2.92 11.34
N LEU A 419 -16.69 3.63 10.67
CA LEU A 419 -17.91 3.04 10.11
C LEU A 419 -17.57 2.03 9.01
N LEU A 420 -16.71 2.39 8.07
CA LEU A 420 -16.29 1.51 6.98
C LEU A 420 -15.60 0.25 7.52
N ARG A 421 -14.64 0.41 8.42
CA ARG A 421 -13.96 -0.72 9.06
C ARG A 421 -14.92 -1.64 9.83
N ARG A 422 -15.94 -1.08 10.46
CA ARG A 422 -16.97 -1.88 11.15
C ARG A 422 -17.84 -2.67 10.17
N LEU A 423 -18.02 -2.17 8.96
CA LEU A 423 -18.75 -2.85 7.88
C LEU A 423 -17.88 -3.86 7.11
N GLY A 424 -16.62 -4.01 7.48
CA GLY A 424 -15.66 -4.87 6.79
C GLY A 424 -15.15 -4.29 5.47
N LEU A 425 -15.28 -2.96 5.30
CA LEU A 425 -14.77 -2.23 4.15
C LEU A 425 -13.45 -1.53 4.52
N ASP A 426 -12.62 -1.29 3.51
CA ASP A 426 -11.36 -0.60 3.69
C ASP A 426 -11.58 0.86 4.13
N PRO A 427 -11.00 1.28 5.28
CA PRO A 427 -11.09 2.67 5.75
C PRO A 427 -10.54 3.70 4.78
N ALA A 428 -9.53 3.36 3.95
CA ALA A 428 -8.90 4.27 2.99
C ALA A 428 -9.87 4.71 1.89
N THR A 429 -10.94 3.95 1.62
CA THR A 429 -12.01 4.34 0.70
C THR A 429 -12.79 5.57 1.16
N SER A 430 -12.73 5.96 2.46
CA SER A 430 -13.25 7.25 2.94
C SER A 430 -12.33 8.40 2.52
N SER A 431 -12.09 8.52 1.23
CA SER A 431 -11.17 9.50 0.65
C SER A 431 -11.49 10.95 1.02
N ALA A 432 -10.48 11.81 0.98
CA ALA A 432 -10.65 13.23 1.23
C ALA A 432 -11.72 13.88 0.34
N PRO A 433 -11.80 13.60 -0.99
CA PRO A 433 -12.88 14.08 -1.85
C PRO A 433 -14.28 13.58 -1.43
N PHE A 434 -14.39 12.34 -0.97
CA PHE A 434 -15.67 11.78 -0.54
C PHE A 434 -16.21 12.51 0.71
N VAL A 435 -15.32 12.74 1.68
CA VAL A 435 -15.68 13.49 2.90
C VAL A 435 -16.04 14.92 2.56
N ALA A 436 -15.31 15.58 1.64
CA ALA A 436 -15.63 16.92 1.17
C ALA A 436 -17.04 16.95 0.57
N THR A 437 -17.39 16.06 -0.36
CA THR A 437 -18.73 15.97 -0.96
C THR A 437 -19.83 15.74 0.08
N LEU A 438 -19.58 14.89 1.08
CA LEU A 438 -20.52 14.68 2.19
C LEU A 438 -20.76 15.97 2.99
N VAL A 439 -19.68 16.70 3.28
CA VAL A 439 -19.74 17.96 4.05
C VAL A 439 -20.36 19.09 3.20
N ASP A 440 -20.21 19.08 1.89
CA ASP A 440 -20.80 20.08 1.00
C ASP A 440 -22.33 20.06 1.11
N VAL A 441 -22.93 18.89 1.05
CA VAL A 441 -24.39 18.72 1.20
C VAL A 441 -24.84 19.09 2.63
N THR A 442 -24.21 18.49 3.62
CA THR A 442 -24.63 18.63 5.04
C THR A 442 -24.26 19.99 5.61
N GLY A 443 -23.13 20.56 5.22
CA GLY A 443 -22.67 21.89 5.60
C GLY A 443 -23.57 23.00 5.09
N LEU A 444 -24.07 22.86 3.84
CA LEU A 444 -25.08 23.76 3.29
C LEU A 444 -26.36 23.77 4.13
N VAL A 445 -26.83 22.59 4.53
CA VAL A 445 -28.03 22.48 5.42
C VAL A 445 -27.76 23.14 6.76
N ILE A 446 -26.59 22.91 7.38
CA ILE A 446 -26.19 23.54 8.64
C ILE A 446 -26.17 25.06 8.49
N TYR A 447 -25.53 25.57 7.43
CA TYR A 447 -25.42 27.00 7.17
C TYR A 447 -26.76 27.70 7.07
N PHE A 448 -27.69 27.21 6.22
CA PHE A 448 -28.98 27.83 6.06
C PHE A 448 -29.87 27.70 7.30
N ASN A 449 -29.79 26.62 8.07
CA ASN A 449 -30.49 26.52 9.35
C ASN A 449 -29.96 27.53 10.38
N VAL A 450 -28.65 27.75 10.46
CA VAL A 450 -28.06 28.81 11.30
C VAL A 450 -28.49 30.19 10.83
N ALA A 451 -28.52 30.43 9.50
CA ALA A 451 -29.02 31.68 8.92
C ALA A 451 -30.50 31.94 9.25
N LEU A 452 -31.35 30.93 9.09
CA LEU A 452 -32.76 31.00 9.43
C LEU A 452 -32.95 31.30 10.93
N PHE A 453 -32.14 30.69 11.81
CA PHE A 453 -32.24 30.94 13.26
C PHE A 453 -31.83 32.35 13.64
N ILE A 454 -30.76 32.90 13.07
CA ILE A 454 -30.21 34.20 13.46
C ILE A 454 -30.90 35.37 12.74
N LEU A 455 -31.25 35.19 11.45
CA LEU A 455 -31.77 36.28 10.58
C LEU A 455 -33.29 36.32 10.48
N ARG A 456 -33.99 35.41 11.14
CA ARG A 456 -35.48 35.37 11.13
C ARG A 456 -36.07 36.68 11.61
N GLY A 457 -36.98 37.26 10.81
CA GLY A 457 -37.64 38.54 11.13
C GLY A 457 -36.79 39.79 10.86
N THR A 458 -35.60 39.61 10.21
CA THR A 458 -34.77 40.72 9.74
C THR A 458 -34.54 40.66 8.23
N LEU A 459 -33.65 39.76 7.79
CA LEU A 459 -33.37 39.52 6.36
C LEU A 459 -34.13 38.30 5.81
N LEU A 460 -34.54 37.37 6.65
CA LEU A 460 -35.27 36.14 6.31
C LEU A 460 -36.65 36.05 6.95
#